data_ce445090b167ac0b4c890507c9c8e809
#
_entry.id   ce445090b167ac0b4c890507c9c8e809
#
_cell.length_a   1.000
_cell.length_b   1.000
_cell.length_c   1.000
_cell.angle_alpha   90.00
_cell.angle_beta   90.00
_cell.angle_gamma   90.00
#
_symmetry.space_group_name_H-M   'P 1'
#
loop_
_entity.id
_entity.type
_entity.pdbx_description
1 polymer ?
#
loop_
_entity_poly.entity_id
_entity_poly.type
_entity_poly.pdbx_seq_one_letter_code
_entity_poly.pdbx_strand_id
1 'polypeptide(L)'
;MVELVIGKTIKADCNRQWFMGELDKKTLEGWGYDYYKLDEIKGPASTMMACTKPAEERFVTTQLGDDAFVRYNSKLPIVVYAPADMDVKYRNLVNR
;
A
#
# COMPACT_ATOMS: atom_id res chain seq x y z
N MET A 1 -14.00 -3.03 -8.49
CA MET A 1 -13.21 -2.29 -7.49
C MET A 1 -11.87 -2.98 -7.27
N VAL A 2 -10.86 -2.22 -7.02
CA VAL A 2 -9.50 -2.71 -6.84
C VAL A 2 -8.99 -2.25 -5.47
N GLU A 3 -8.31 -3.13 -4.76
CA GLU A 3 -7.62 -2.78 -3.53
C GLU A 3 -6.13 -2.56 -3.83
N LEU A 4 -5.61 -1.40 -3.48
CA LEU A 4 -4.18 -1.11 -3.61
C LEU A 4 -3.44 -1.69 -2.41
N VAL A 5 -2.33 -2.37 -2.68
CA VAL A 5 -1.48 -2.98 -1.67
C VAL A 5 -0.08 -2.38 -1.85
N ILE A 6 0.32 -1.51 -0.95
CA ILE A 6 1.59 -0.79 -1.06
C ILE A 6 2.47 -1.16 0.13
N GLY A 7 3.69 -1.56 -0.15
CA GLY A 7 4.61 -1.96 0.88
C GLY A 7 6.00 -2.22 0.34
N LYS A 8 6.84 -2.84 1.15
CA LYS A 8 8.15 -3.28 0.68
C LYS A 8 8.59 -4.54 1.41
N THR A 9 9.50 -5.26 0.78
CA THR A 9 10.09 -6.46 1.36
C THR A 9 11.20 -6.06 2.32
N ILE A 10 11.06 -6.46 3.59
CA ILE A 10 12.07 -6.20 4.63
C ILE A 10 12.30 -7.47 5.43
N LYS A 11 13.41 -7.52 6.14
CA LYS A 11 13.63 -8.58 7.12
C LYS A 11 12.74 -8.33 8.33
N ALA A 12 11.88 -9.30 8.62
CA ALA A 12 10.93 -9.21 9.71
C ALA A 12 10.99 -10.50 10.54
N ASP A 13 10.90 -10.33 11.86
CA ASP A 13 10.83 -11.46 12.78
C ASP A 13 9.42 -12.06 12.81
N CYS A 14 9.10 -12.82 13.84
CA CYS A 14 7.77 -13.43 13.98
C CYS A 14 6.67 -12.42 14.28
N ASN A 15 7.02 -11.18 14.62
CA ASN A 15 6.05 -10.15 14.95
C ASN A 15 5.34 -9.65 13.70
N ARG A 16 4.08 -9.28 13.87
CA ARG A 16 3.35 -8.61 12.82
C ARG A 16 3.88 -7.19 12.67
N GLN A 17 4.20 -6.81 11.45
CA GLN A 17 4.71 -5.48 11.13
C GLN A 17 3.88 -4.82 10.03
N TRP A 18 3.79 -3.50 10.08
CA TRP A 18 3.05 -2.73 9.08
C TRP A 18 3.59 -1.31 9.01
N PHE A 19 3.48 -0.70 7.84
CA PHE A 19 3.73 0.72 7.67
C PHE A 19 2.46 1.51 7.84
N MET A 20 2.59 2.79 8.20
CA MET A 20 1.48 3.73 8.25
C MET A 20 1.71 4.78 7.18
N GLY A 21 0.63 5.26 6.57
CA GLY A 21 0.72 6.28 5.54
C GLY A 21 -0.65 6.77 5.16
N GLU A 22 -0.69 7.84 4.37
CA GLU A 22 -1.92 8.42 3.85
C GLU A 22 -1.92 8.34 2.33
N LEU A 23 -3.00 7.82 1.77
CA LEU A 23 -3.18 7.76 0.32
C LEU A 23 -4.21 8.83 -0.08
N ASP A 24 -3.72 9.88 -0.71
CA ASP A 24 -4.55 10.99 -1.16
C ASP A 24 -4.93 10.83 -2.62
N LYS A 25 -6.20 11.06 -2.91
CA LYS A 25 -6.70 11.12 -4.28
C LYS A 25 -6.62 12.56 -4.76
N LYS A 26 -5.93 12.77 -5.88
CA LYS A 26 -5.77 14.09 -6.48
C LYS A 26 -6.22 14.05 -7.93
N THR A 27 -6.65 15.19 -8.44
CA THR A 27 -7.08 15.33 -9.83
C THR A 27 -6.00 16.06 -10.61
N LEU A 28 -5.61 15.47 -11.74
CA LEU A 28 -4.65 16.11 -12.63
C LEU A 28 -5.39 17.13 -13.50
N GLU A 29 -5.14 18.41 -13.24
CA GLU A 29 -5.80 19.49 -13.96
C GLU A 29 -5.44 19.44 -15.45
N GLY A 30 -6.44 19.72 -16.28
CA GLY A 30 -6.29 19.73 -17.74
C GLY A 30 -6.40 18.37 -18.40
N TRP A 31 -6.28 17.28 -17.67
CA TRP A 31 -6.31 15.93 -18.23
C TRP A 31 -7.56 15.13 -17.85
N GLY A 32 -8.28 15.58 -16.81
CA GLY A 32 -9.56 14.99 -16.44
C GLY A 32 -9.51 13.62 -15.76
N TYR A 33 -8.37 13.17 -15.28
CA TYR A 33 -8.30 11.93 -14.53
C TYR A 33 -7.56 12.11 -13.22
N ASP A 34 -7.83 11.19 -12.31
CA ASP A 34 -7.32 11.22 -10.95
C ASP A 34 -6.02 10.41 -10.82
N TYR A 35 -5.22 10.78 -9.85
CA TYR A 35 -4.09 9.98 -9.42
C TYR A 35 -4.06 9.90 -7.89
N TYR A 36 -3.33 8.90 -7.39
CA TYR A 36 -3.20 8.67 -5.96
C TYR A 36 -1.76 8.92 -5.55
N LYS A 37 -1.60 9.58 -4.42
CA LYS A 37 -0.27 9.89 -3.88
C LYS A 37 -0.17 9.37 -2.46
N LEU A 38 0.86 8.55 -2.19
CA LEU A 38 1.15 8.04 -0.86
C LEU A 38 2.13 8.96 -0.16
N ASP A 39 1.67 9.58 0.92
CA ASP A 39 2.45 10.51 1.73
C ASP A 39 2.53 10.05 3.18
N GLU A 40 3.43 10.69 3.93
CA GLU A 40 3.57 10.53 5.38
C GLU A 40 3.76 9.08 5.83
N ILE A 41 4.65 8.38 5.14
CA ILE A 41 4.94 6.98 5.46
C ILE A 41 5.76 6.94 6.73
N LYS A 42 5.28 6.16 7.70
CA LYS A 42 5.95 5.94 8.99
C LYS A 42 6.01 4.46 9.29
N GLY A 43 6.97 4.08 10.10
CA GLY A 43 7.13 2.72 10.53
C GLY A 43 8.40 2.08 10.00
N PRO A 44 8.47 0.75 10.06
CA PRO A 44 7.36 -0.14 10.38
C PRO A 44 7.03 -0.15 11.87
N ALA A 45 5.73 -0.18 12.18
CA ALA A 45 5.24 -0.51 13.51
C ALA A 45 5.20 -2.02 13.66
N SER A 46 5.28 -2.50 14.89
CA SER A 46 5.36 -3.94 15.10
C SER A 46 4.78 -4.33 16.45
N THR A 47 4.23 -5.53 16.52
CA THR A 47 3.92 -6.14 17.82
C THR A 47 5.25 -6.52 18.50
N MET A 48 5.22 -6.73 19.81
CA MET A 48 6.43 -7.00 20.58
C MET A 48 6.30 -8.36 21.25
N MET A 49 6.76 -9.39 20.55
CA MET A 49 6.79 -10.74 21.09
C MET A 49 8.21 -11.31 20.96
N ALA A 50 8.57 -12.20 21.89
CA ALA A 50 9.83 -12.91 21.78
C ALA A 50 9.76 -13.90 20.60
N CYS A 51 10.78 -13.85 19.76
CA CYS A 51 10.85 -14.71 18.58
C CYS A 51 11.98 -15.72 18.74
N THR A 52 11.67 -16.97 18.43
CA THR A 52 12.64 -18.07 18.49
C THR A 52 13.29 -18.36 17.16
N LYS A 53 12.71 -17.84 16.08
CA LYS A 53 13.22 -18.04 14.73
C LYS A 53 13.93 -16.78 14.23
N PRO A 54 14.95 -16.91 13.35
CA PRO A 54 15.58 -15.73 12.77
C PRO A 54 14.62 -14.95 11.89
N ALA A 55 14.94 -13.67 11.69
CA ALA A 55 14.17 -12.82 10.80
C ALA A 55 14.26 -13.31 9.36
N GLU A 56 13.15 -13.22 8.64
CA GLU A 56 13.03 -13.60 7.24
C GLU A 56 12.53 -12.44 6.42
N GLU A 57 12.83 -12.44 5.13
CA GLU A 57 12.28 -11.43 4.24
C GLU A 57 10.80 -11.65 4.03
N ARG A 58 10.01 -10.59 4.27
CA ARG A 58 8.57 -10.60 4.07
C ARG A 58 8.10 -9.28 3.47
N PHE A 59 7.04 -9.35 2.67
CA PHE A 59 6.40 -8.15 2.14
C PHE A 59 5.53 -7.54 3.22
N VAL A 60 5.91 -6.35 3.69
CA VAL A 60 5.20 -5.62 4.75
C VAL A 60 4.39 -4.50 4.11
N THR A 61 3.09 -4.50 4.35
CA THR A 61 2.15 -3.58 3.72
C THR A 61 1.93 -2.33 4.56
N THR A 62 1.44 -1.28 3.90
CA THR A 62 1.03 -0.03 4.54
C THR A 62 -0.46 -0.09 4.85
N GLN A 63 -0.84 0.31 6.05
CA GLN A 63 -2.25 0.40 6.43
C GLN A 63 -2.85 1.67 5.85
N LEU A 64 -3.75 1.51 4.90
CA LEU A 64 -4.41 2.61 4.20
C LEU A 64 -5.90 2.71 4.53
N GLY A 65 -6.45 1.69 5.22
CA GLY A 65 -7.87 1.65 5.52
C GLY A 65 -8.73 1.61 4.25
N ASP A 66 -9.85 2.30 4.27
CA ASP A 66 -10.76 2.35 3.14
C ASP A 66 -10.18 3.08 1.93
N ASP A 67 -9.16 3.90 2.12
CA ASP A 67 -8.52 4.63 1.02
C ASP A 67 -7.79 3.69 0.05
N ALA A 68 -7.52 2.45 0.46
CA ALA A 68 -6.91 1.45 -0.41
C ALA A 68 -7.87 0.95 -1.50
N PHE A 69 -9.17 1.14 -1.33
CA PHE A 69 -10.17 0.68 -2.28
C PHE A 69 -10.45 1.76 -3.31
N VAL A 70 -10.14 1.48 -4.57
CA VAL A 70 -10.30 2.45 -5.66
C VAL A 70 -11.17 1.87 -6.74
N ARG A 71 -11.88 2.74 -7.46
CA ARG A 71 -12.69 2.32 -8.59
C ARG A 71 -11.78 2.06 -9.79
N TYR A 72 -12.02 0.93 -10.42
CA TYR A 72 -11.30 0.57 -11.64
C TYR A 72 -12.15 0.92 -12.85
N ASN A 73 -11.55 1.66 -13.78
CA ASN A 73 -12.14 1.92 -15.08
C ASN A 73 -11.15 1.41 -16.15
N SER A 74 -11.58 0.46 -16.95
CA SER A 74 -10.73 -0.16 -17.95
C SER A 74 -10.23 0.81 -19.03
N LYS A 75 -10.85 1.98 -19.15
CA LYS A 75 -10.46 3.01 -20.11
C LYS A 75 -9.41 3.98 -19.57
N LEU A 76 -9.20 3.99 -18.24
CA LEU A 76 -8.27 4.90 -17.60
C LEU A 76 -7.28 4.13 -16.71
N PRO A 77 -6.00 4.47 -16.77
CA PRO A 77 -5.03 3.85 -15.89
C PRO A 77 -5.21 4.31 -14.45
N ILE A 78 -4.87 3.43 -13.51
CA ILE A 78 -4.73 3.82 -12.11
C ILE A 78 -3.29 4.27 -11.93
N VAL A 79 -3.09 5.55 -11.59
CA VAL A 79 -1.77 6.14 -11.40
C VAL A 79 -1.53 6.34 -9.92
N VAL A 80 -0.43 5.79 -9.42
CA VAL A 80 -0.07 5.87 -8.01
C VAL A 80 1.36 6.40 -7.90
N TYR A 81 1.53 7.47 -7.12
CA TYR A 81 2.84 7.98 -6.77
C TYR A 81 3.21 7.49 -5.36
N ALA A 82 4.29 6.75 -5.26
CA ALA A 82 4.80 6.23 -4.01
C ALA A 82 6.32 6.39 -3.99
N PRO A 83 6.97 6.35 -2.80
CA PRO A 83 8.43 6.35 -2.75
C PRO A 83 9.03 5.22 -3.58
N ALA A 84 10.22 5.47 -4.14
CA ALA A 84 10.85 4.53 -5.07
C ALA A 84 11.19 3.17 -4.42
N ASP A 85 11.33 3.12 -3.11
CA ASP A 85 11.62 1.89 -2.37
C ASP A 85 10.36 1.10 -1.98
N MET A 86 9.18 1.61 -2.32
CA MET A 86 7.92 0.94 -2.05
C MET A 86 7.38 0.28 -3.33
N ASP A 87 6.87 -0.92 -3.18
CA ASP A 87 6.22 -1.65 -4.27
C ASP A 87 4.72 -1.43 -4.21
N VAL A 88 4.12 -1.18 -5.35
CA VAL A 88 2.68 -0.99 -5.48
C VAL A 88 2.10 -2.21 -6.19
N LYS A 89 1.21 -2.91 -5.50
CA LYS A 89 0.48 -4.06 -6.03
C LYS A 89 -1.00 -3.78 -5.94
N TYR A 90 -1.80 -4.59 -6.59
CA TYR A 90 -3.24 -4.45 -6.51
C TYR A 90 -3.91 -5.81 -6.44
N ARG A 91 -5.13 -5.81 -5.91
CA ARG A 91 -5.97 -6.99 -5.79
C ARG A 91 -7.33 -6.67 -6.38
N ASN A 92 -7.77 -7.49 -7.33
CA ASN A 92 -9.11 -7.33 -7.89
C ASN A 92 -10.14 -7.87 -6.91
N LEU A 93 -11.16 -7.05 -6.65
CA LEU A 93 -12.30 -7.44 -5.83
C LEU A 93 -13.45 -7.79 -6.77
N VAL A 94 -13.82 -9.03 -6.78
CA VAL A 94 -14.88 -9.53 -7.64
C VAL A 94 -16.18 -9.55 -6.86
N ASN A 95 -17.18 -8.81 -7.32
CA ASN A 95 -18.53 -8.90 -6.80
C ASN A 95 -19.22 -10.09 -7.41
N ARG A 96 -19.67 -10.98 -6.57
CA ARG A 96 -20.47 -12.12 -6.98
C ARG A 96 -21.84 -12.08 -6.32
#